data_55a0a8741169ec546b4c0e8210a066f8
#
_entry.id   55a0a8741169ec546b4c0e8210a066f8
#
_cell.length_a   1.000
_cell.length_b   1.000
_cell.length_c   1.000
_cell.angle_alpha   90.00
_cell.angle_beta   90.00
_cell.angle_gamma   90.00
#
_symmetry.space_group_name_H-M   'P 1'
#
loop_
_entity.id
_entity.type
_entity.pdbx_description
1 polymer ?
#
loop_
_entity_poly.entity_id
_entity_poly.type
_entity_poly.pdbx_seq_one_letter_code
_entity_poly.pdbx_strand_id
1 'polypeptide(L)'
;GVKEIFVGMGFSIVEGPEVEYDWYVFEALNMPPEHPARDTQDTFYINDNIVLRTQTSPVQIRVMEKTQPPIRIIAPGRVFRSDAVDATHSPLFHQIEGLVVDKGITMADLKGTLETFAKRLYGEDTKIRLRPHHFPFTEPSCEIDVSCFKCGGKGCPFSKGEGWVEI
;
A
#
# COMPACT_ATOMS: atom_id res chain seq x y z
N GLY A 1 3.57 16.31 -5.74
CA GLY A 1 2.94 14.99 -5.83
C GLY A 1 3.07 14.19 -4.53
N VAL A 2 2.62 12.95 -4.53
CA VAL A 2 2.59 12.08 -3.35
C VAL A 2 3.99 11.87 -2.75
N LYS A 3 5.00 11.66 -3.60
CA LYS A 3 6.39 11.46 -3.14
C LYS A 3 6.91 12.65 -2.35
N GLU A 4 6.68 13.86 -2.83
CA GLU A 4 7.14 15.09 -2.19
C GLU A 4 6.46 15.30 -0.82
N ILE A 5 5.21 14.92 -0.69
CA ILE A 5 4.50 14.98 0.59
C ILE A 5 5.20 14.09 1.63
N PHE A 6 5.48 12.84 1.28
CA PHE A 6 6.15 11.90 2.19
C PHE A 6 7.60 12.30 2.48
N VAL A 7 8.34 12.78 1.49
CA VAL A 7 9.69 13.31 1.71
C VAL A 7 9.65 14.48 2.69
N GLY A 8 8.66 15.38 2.56
CA GLY A 8 8.44 16.49 3.51
C GLY A 8 8.07 16.02 4.92
N MET A 9 7.60 14.78 5.08
CA MET A 9 7.29 14.15 6.36
C MET A 9 8.45 13.31 6.92
N GLY A 10 9.62 13.35 6.28
CA GLY A 10 10.81 12.64 6.73
C GLY A 10 11.00 11.22 6.18
N PHE A 11 10.23 10.83 5.17
CA PHE A 11 10.38 9.53 4.51
C PHE A 11 11.45 9.59 3.42
N SER A 12 12.23 8.51 3.31
CA SER A 12 13.15 8.30 2.18
C SER A 12 12.46 7.47 1.11
N ILE A 13 12.74 7.75 -0.15
CA ILE A 13 12.22 6.98 -1.28
C ILE A 13 13.17 5.84 -1.58
N VAL A 14 12.65 4.62 -1.64
CA VAL A 14 13.41 3.42 -2.02
C VAL A 14 12.70 2.71 -3.15
N GLU A 15 13.45 2.36 -4.18
CA GLU A 15 12.94 1.59 -5.31
C GLU A 15 13.48 0.16 -5.28
N GLY A 16 12.76 -0.77 -5.90
CA GLY A 16 13.15 -2.16 -6.02
C GLY A 16 12.78 -2.73 -7.39
N PRO A 17 13.17 -3.98 -7.67
CA PRO A 17 12.93 -4.60 -8.96
C PRO A 17 11.45 -4.89 -9.21
N GLU A 18 11.00 -4.73 -10.44
CA GLU A 18 9.65 -5.09 -10.87
C GLU A 18 9.54 -6.60 -11.10
N VAL A 19 10.61 -7.21 -11.59
CA VAL A 19 10.76 -8.67 -11.71
C VAL A 19 11.37 -9.17 -10.40
N GLU A 20 10.61 -9.99 -9.67
CA GLU A 20 10.95 -10.34 -8.30
C GLU A 20 10.95 -11.84 -8.09
N TYR A 21 11.70 -12.30 -7.10
CA TYR A 21 11.59 -13.67 -6.63
C TYR A 21 10.24 -13.88 -5.96
N ASP A 22 9.60 -15.01 -6.24
CA ASP A 22 8.36 -15.47 -5.62
C ASP A 22 8.41 -15.40 -4.09
N TRP A 23 9.54 -15.74 -3.51
CA TRP A 23 9.76 -15.69 -2.07
C TRP A 23 9.50 -14.29 -1.48
N TYR A 24 9.98 -13.23 -2.13
CA TYR A 24 9.77 -11.85 -1.65
C TYR A 24 8.32 -11.38 -1.77
N VAL A 25 7.59 -11.91 -2.75
CA VAL A 25 6.20 -11.51 -2.99
C VAL A 25 5.24 -12.25 -2.05
N PHE A 26 5.56 -13.46 -1.66
CA PHE A 26 4.67 -14.33 -0.90
C PHE A 26 5.23 -14.77 0.45
N GLU A 27 6.21 -15.66 0.49
CA GLU A 27 6.67 -16.27 1.74
C GLU A 27 7.20 -15.24 2.74
N ALA A 28 8.01 -14.29 2.30
CA ALA A 28 8.53 -13.22 3.15
C ALA A 28 7.44 -12.32 3.73
N LEU A 29 6.25 -12.33 3.12
CA LEU A 29 5.07 -11.60 3.55
C LEU A 29 4.03 -12.50 4.24
N ASN A 30 4.47 -13.59 4.83
CA ASN A 30 3.62 -14.52 5.57
C ASN A 30 2.57 -15.24 4.71
N MET A 31 2.88 -15.47 3.45
CA MET A 31 2.05 -16.24 2.52
C MET A 31 2.83 -17.46 2.01
N PRO A 32 2.92 -18.56 2.81
CA PRO A 32 3.58 -19.79 2.39
C PRO A 32 2.88 -20.44 1.19
N PRO A 33 3.51 -21.43 0.51
CA PRO A 33 2.98 -22.00 -0.72
C PRO A 33 1.53 -22.47 -0.70
N GLU A 34 1.05 -22.94 0.45
CA GLU A 34 -0.32 -23.43 0.64
C GLU A 34 -1.29 -22.36 1.19
N HIS A 35 -0.84 -21.10 1.36
CA HIS A 35 -1.70 -20.06 1.92
C HIS A 35 -2.79 -19.65 0.92
N PRO A 36 -4.08 -19.60 1.35
CA PRO A 36 -5.18 -19.26 0.45
C PRO A 36 -5.06 -17.88 -0.24
N ALA A 37 -4.40 -16.93 0.40
CA ALA A 37 -4.19 -15.60 -0.16
C ALA A 37 -3.33 -15.60 -1.43
N ARG A 38 -2.54 -16.65 -1.68
CA ARG A 38 -1.77 -16.80 -2.93
C ARG A 38 -2.69 -17.05 -4.13
N ASP A 39 -3.75 -17.81 -3.94
CA ASP A 39 -4.69 -18.15 -5.00
C ASP A 39 -5.56 -16.96 -5.41
N THR A 40 -5.73 -16.00 -4.51
CA THR A 40 -6.52 -14.78 -4.77
C THR A 40 -5.69 -13.66 -5.43
N GLN A 41 -4.37 -13.81 -5.48
CA GLN A 41 -3.50 -12.87 -6.18
C GLN A 41 -3.19 -13.35 -7.58
N ASP A 42 -3.86 -12.76 -8.56
CA ASP A 42 -3.59 -13.03 -9.97
C ASP A 42 -2.20 -12.52 -10.33
N THR A 43 -1.26 -13.45 -10.46
CA THR A 43 0.16 -13.17 -10.59
C THR A 43 0.69 -13.60 -11.96
N PHE A 44 1.48 -12.74 -12.60
CA PHE A 44 2.23 -13.12 -13.79
C PHE A 44 3.53 -13.83 -13.40
N TYR A 45 3.62 -15.13 -13.71
CA TYR A 45 4.83 -15.92 -13.51
C TYR A 45 5.70 -15.89 -14.76
N ILE A 46 6.99 -15.61 -14.57
CA ILE A 46 8.01 -15.73 -15.62
C ILE A 46 8.53 -17.16 -15.64
N ASN A 47 8.72 -17.75 -14.47
CA ASN A 47 9.00 -19.18 -14.24
C ASN A 47 8.51 -19.54 -12.82
N ASP A 48 8.83 -20.74 -12.35
CA ASP A 48 8.34 -21.24 -11.06
C ASP A 48 8.77 -20.39 -9.86
N ASN A 49 9.84 -19.61 -9.98
CA ASN A 49 10.44 -18.86 -8.87
C ASN A 49 10.48 -17.34 -9.10
N ILE A 50 10.12 -16.86 -10.28
CA ILE A 50 10.21 -15.45 -10.66
C ILE A 50 8.87 -14.96 -11.18
N VAL A 51 8.45 -13.81 -10.65
CA VAL A 51 7.15 -13.19 -10.95
C VAL A 51 7.34 -11.71 -11.28
N LEU A 52 6.31 -11.12 -11.89
CA LEU A 52 6.13 -9.67 -11.87
C LEU A 52 5.47 -9.32 -10.53
N ARG A 53 6.04 -8.39 -9.78
CA ARG A 53 5.54 -8.06 -8.45
C ARG A 53 4.09 -7.57 -8.50
N THR A 54 3.27 -8.07 -7.60
CA THR A 54 1.86 -7.71 -7.46
C THR A 54 1.64 -6.54 -6.51
N GLN A 55 2.68 -6.15 -5.79
CA GLN A 55 2.70 -5.07 -4.80
C GLN A 55 4.14 -4.59 -4.61
N THR A 56 4.33 -3.43 -3.98
CA THR A 56 5.68 -2.92 -3.70
C THR A 56 6.23 -3.39 -2.34
N SER A 57 5.49 -4.20 -1.61
CA SER A 57 5.89 -4.77 -0.31
C SER A 57 7.24 -5.50 -0.31
N PRO A 58 7.66 -6.20 -1.39
CA PRO A 58 8.99 -6.80 -1.45
C PRO A 58 10.14 -5.84 -1.19
N VAL A 59 9.97 -4.56 -1.55
CA VAL A 59 10.98 -3.52 -1.29
C VAL A 59 11.20 -3.34 0.22
N GLN A 60 10.14 -3.42 1.02
CA GLN A 60 10.23 -3.34 2.47
C GLN A 60 11.12 -4.46 3.04
N ILE A 61 10.94 -5.68 2.54
CA ILE A 61 11.75 -6.83 2.96
C ILE A 61 13.22 -6.62 2.61
N ARG A 62 13.48 -6.16 1.38
CA ARG A 62 14.85 -5.88 0.92
C ARG A 62 15.55 -4.80 1.75
N VAL A 63 14.83 -3.77 2.17
CA VAL A 63 15.36 -2.73 3.05
C VAL A 63 15.65 -3.30 4.44
N MET A 64 14.72 -4.06 5.01
CA MET A 64 14.91 -4.66 6.35
C MET A 64 16.04 -5.68 6.41
N GLU A 65 16.36 -6.36 5.29
CA GLU A 65 17.52 -7.25 5.22
C GLU A 65 18.86 -6.51 5.34
N LYS A 66 18.92 -5.24 4.97
CA LYS A 66 20.17 -4.47 4.83
C LYS A 66 20.29 -3.33 5.83
N THR A 67 19.20 -2.92 6.46
CA THR A 67 19.15 -1.70 7.29
C THR A 67 18.56 -2.01 8.65
N GLN A 68 19.27 -1.57 9.70
CA GLN A 68 18.76 -1.64 11.06
C GLN A 68 17.79 -0.48 11.32
N PRO A 69 16.77 -0.67 12.19
CA PRO A 69 15.92 0.43 12.63
C PRO A 69 16.72 1.57 13.27
N PRO A 70 16.26 2.82 13.20
CA PRO A 70 14.96 3.22 12.66
C PRO A 70 14.90 3.23 11.14
N ILE A 71 13.74 2.84 10.60
CA ILE A 71 13.46 2.83 9.15
C ILE A 71 12.22 3.69 8.91
N ARG A 72 12.29 4.56 7.92
CA ARG A 72 11.16 5.39 7.49
C ARG A 72 11.26 5.61 5.98
N ILE A 73 10.56 4.77 5.23
CA ILE A 73 10.64 4.75 3.77
C ILE A 73 9.27 4.73 3.12
N ILE A 74 9.23 5.17 1.86
CA ILE A 74 8.16 4.82 0.92
C ILE A 74 8.75 4.05 -0.25
N ALA A 75 7.99 3.08 -0.74
CA ALA A 75 8.33 2.25 -1.88
C ALA A 75 7.31 2.48 -3.00
N PRO A 76 7.52 3.46 -3.88
CA PRO A 76 6.66 3.68 -5.03
C PRO A 76 7.09 2.80 -6.20
N GLY A 77 6.14 2.43 -7.05
CA GLY A 77 6.47 1.75 -8.28
C GLY A 77 5.30 1.08 -8.98
N ARG A 78 5.60 0.54 -10.15
CA ARG A 78 4.63 -0.22 -10.92
C ARG A 78 4.42 -1.61 -10.33
N VAL A 79 3.18 -2.06 -10.36
CA VAL A 79 2.78 -3.41 -9.95
C VAL A 79 1.91 -4.02 -11.04
N PHE A 80 1.85 -5.35 -11.05
CA PHE A 80 1.26 -6.10 -12.15
C PHE A 80 0.32 -7.17 -11.60
N ARG A 81 -0.88 -7.25 -12.15
CA ARG A 81 -1.84 -8.30 -11.80
C ARG A 81 -2.49 -8.85 -13.06
N SER A 82 -2.69 -10.15 -13.13
CA SER A 82 -3.26 -10.83 -14.28
C SER A 82 -4.78 -10.89 -14.28
N ASP A 83 -5.44 -10.03 -13.50
CA ASP A 83 -6.89 -9.91 -13.46
C ASP A 83 -7.46 -9.65 -14.86
N ALA A 84 -8.72 -10.01 -15.06
CA ALA A 84 -9.42 -9.67 -16.29
C ALA A 84 -9.42 -8.15 -16.51
N VAL A 85 -8.93 -7.71 -17.67
CA VAL A 85 -8.89 -6.29 -18.03
C VAL A 85 -10.30 -5.82 -18.35
N ASP A 86 -10.77 -4.81 -17.65
CA ASP A 86 -12.02 -4.13 -17.93
C ASP A 86 -11.84 -2.60 -17.88
N ALA A 87 -12.94 -1.85 -17.96
CA ALA A 87 -12.91 -0.39 -17.96
C ALA A 87 -12.36 0.22 -16.66
N THR A 88 -12.31 -0.55 -15.56
CA THR A 88 -11.88 -0.09 -14.24
C THR A 88 -10.60 -0.76 -13.73
N HIS A 89 -10.15 -1.86 -14.38
CA HIS A 89 -8.99 -2.64 -13.98
C HIS A 89 -7.94 -2.70 -15.09
N SER A 90 -6.74 -2.24 -14.79
CA SER A 90 -5.58 -2.36 -15.65
C SER A 90 -4.64 -3.43 -15.11
N PRO A 91 -4.00 -4.26 -15.97
CA PRO A 91 -3.00 -5.24 -15.52
C PRO A 91 -1.74 -4.58 -14.96
N LEU A 92 -1.57 -3.29 -15.18
CA LEU A 92 -0.48 -2.49 -14.67
C LEU A 92 -1.04 -1.25 -13.99
N PHE A 93 -0.61 -1.00 -12.74
CA PHE A 93 -0.93 0.23 -12.03
C PHE A 93 0.24 0.63 -11.12
N HIS A 94 0.16 1.82 -10.55
CA HIS A 94 1.17 2.32 -9.62
C HIS A 94 0.70 2.17 -8.18
N GLN A 95 1.61 1.80 -7.32
CA GLN A 95 1.38 1.67 -5.89
C GLN A 95 2.47 2.41 -5.12
N ILE A 96 2.13 2.94 -3.96
CA ILE A 96 3.09 3.50 -3.01
C ILE A 96 2.81 2.87 -1.66
N GLU A 97 3.78 2.19 -1.10
CA GLU A 97 3.71 1.64 0.25
C GLU A 97 4.69 2.37 1.17
N GLY A 98 4.28 2.55 2.41
CA GLY A 98 5.14 3.14 3.45
C GLY A 98 5.52 2.10 4.51
N LEU A 99 6.71 2.25 5.07
CA LEU A 99 7.19 1.45 6.20
C LEU A 99 7.85 2.36 7.22
N VAL A 100 7.41 2.22 8.46
CA VAL A 100 8.08 2.84 9.63
C VAL A 100 8.39 1.73 10.63
N VAL A 101 9.65 1.60 10.99
CA VAL A 101 10.10 0.69 12.06
C VAL A 101 10.92 1.50 13.04
N ASP A 102 10.39 1.67 14.24
CA ASP A 102 11.04 2.43 15.29
C ASP A 102 10.47 2.02 16.65
N LYS A 103 11.07 2.51 17.73
CA LYS A 103 10.58 2.30 19.10
C LYS A 103 9.31 3.11 19.35
N GLY A 104 8.33 2.50 20.01
CA GLY A 104 7.14 3.20 20.49
C GLY A 104 6.16 3.62 19.41
N ILE A 105 6.21 3.02 18.22
CA ILE A 105 5.24 3.28 17.15
C ILE A 105 3.88 2.68 17.52
N THR A 106 2.82 3.47 17.35
CA THR A 106 1.45 3.12 17.71
C THR A 106 0.48 3.27 16.53
N MET A 107 -0.75 2.74 16.69
CA MET A 107 -1.83 2.99 15.73
C MET A 107 -2.16 4.49 15.61
N ALA A 108 -1.99 5.26 16.69
CA ALA A 108 -2.17 6.70 16.64
C ALA A 108 -1.12 7.38 15.73
N ASP A 109 0.10 6.89 15.72
CA ASP A 109 1.15 7.38 14.80
C ASP A 109 0.78 7.07 13.34
N LEU A 110 0.28 5.87 13.07
CA LEU A 110 -0.20 5.49 11.73
C LEU A 110 -1.33 6.41 11.29
N LYS A 111 -2.34 6.59 12.15
CA LYS A 111 -3.49 7.46 11.85
C LYS A 111 -3.04 8.90 11.61
N GLY A 112 -2.17 9.44 12.45
CA GLY A 112 -1.66 10.81 12.31
C GLY A 112 -0.86 11.02 11.03
N THR A 113 -0.04 10.05 10.65
CA THR A 113 0.73 10.09 9.40
C THR A 113 -0.20 10.11 8.18
N LEU A 114 -1.18 9.21 8.14
CA LEU A 114 -2.14 9.12 7.05
C LEU A 114 -3.07 10.34 6.98
N GLU A 115 -3.48 10.87 8.12
CA GLU A 115 -4.29 12.10 8.19
C GLU A 115 -3.53 13.29 7.63
N THR A 116 -2.27 13.46 8.02
CA THR A 116 -1.40 14.50 7.49
C THR A 116 -1.23 14.39 5.98
N PHE A 117 -0.97 13.18 5.49
CA PHE A 117 -0.89 12.89 4.06
C PHE A 117 -2.18 13.26 3.33
N ALA A 118 -3.33 12.80 3.83
CA ALA A 118 -4.63 13.05 3.22
C ALA A 118 -4.95 14.56 3.13
N LYS A 119 -4.68 15.32 4.19
CA LYS A 119 -4.89 16.76 4.21
C LYS A 119 -3.99 17.50 3.24
N ARG A 120 -2.73 17.09 3.12
CA ARG A 120 -1.79 17.71 2.17
C ARG A 120 -2.13 17.38 0.72
N LEU A 121 -2.68 16.21 0.44
CA LEU A 121 -3.02 15.79 -0.91
C LEU A 121 -4.41 16.30 -1.35
N TYR A 122 -5.40 16.21 -0.49
CA TYR A 122 -6.81 16.47 -0.81
C TYR A 122 -7.37 17.77 -0.23
N GLY A 123 -6.67 18.42 0.70
CA GLY A 123 -7.08 19.66 1.35
C GLY A 123 -7.26 19.52 2.86
N GLU A 124 -7.17 20.66 3.57
CA GLU A 124 -7.18 20.71 5.05
C GLU A 124 -8.46 20.17 5.68
N ASP A 125 -9.58 20.22 4.98
CA ASP A 125 -10.88 19.74 5.48
C ASP A 125 -11.07 18.22 5.32
N THR A 126 -10.10 17.53 4.77
CA THR A 126 -10.15 16.08 4.56
C THR A 126 -10.14 15.35 5.88
N LYS A 127 -11.07 14.42 6.04
CA LYS A 127 -11.15 13.50 7.20
C LYS A 127 -10.77 12.11 6.77
N ILE A 128 -10.27 11.33 7.70
CA ILE A 128 -9.95 9.92 7.48
C ILE A 128 -10.81 9.03 8.37
N ARG A 129 -11.02 7.80 7.91
CA ARG A 129 -11.73 6.74 8.64
C ARG A 129 -10.94 5.46 8.50
N LEU A 130 -10.66 4.78 9.61
CA LEU A 130 -10.02 3.47 9.62
C LEU A 130 -11.11 2.40 9.79
N ARG A 131 -11.09 1.39 8.93
CA ARG A 131 -11.98 0.23 8.99
C ARG A 131 -11.17 -1.03 9.27
N PRO A 132 -11.47 -1.81 10.31
CA PRO A 132 -10.77 -3.07 10.56
C PRO A 132 -10.82 -3.99 9.34
N HIS A 133 -9.69 -4.60 9.03
CA HIS A 133 -9.55 -5.58 7.95
C HIS A 133 -8.42 -6.55 8.28
N HIS A 134 -8.40 -7.71 7.64
CA HIS A 134 -7.34 -8.70 7.81
C HIS A 134 -6.44 -8.76 6.59
N PHE A 135 -5.12 -8.67 6.84
CA PHE A 135 -4.08 -8.94 5.85
C PHE A 135 -3.09 -9.94 6.44
N PRO A 136 -2.56 -10.91 5.64
CA PRO A 136 -1.62 -11.92 6.14
C PRO A 136 -0.32 -11.35 6.72
N PHE A 137 0.10 -10.19 6.23
CA PHE A 137 1.42 -9.59 6.52
C PHE A 137 1.36 -8.45 7.53
N THR A 138 0.19 -8.10 8.07
CA THR A 138 0.04 -7.04 9.08
C THR A 138 -0.90 -7.47 10.21
N GLU A 139 -0.63 -6.96 11.42
CA GLU A 139 -1.48 -7.13 12.60
C GLU A 139 -1.14 -6.06 13.66
N PRO A 140 -2.09 -5.28 14.17
CA PRO A 140 -3.45 -5.16 13.67
C PRO A 140 -3.50 -4.53 12.28
N SER A 141 -4.60 -4.75 11.57
CA SER A 141 -4.76 -4.30 10.19
C SER A 141 -6.04 -3.51 9.99
N CYS A 142 -6.00 -2.52 9.12
CA CYS A 142 -7.15 -1.73 8.74
C CYS A 142 -7.03 -1.24 7.29
N GLU A 143 -8.16 -0.94 6.70
CA GLU A 143 -8.26 -0.16 5.48
C GLU A 143 -8.52 1.30 5.85
N ILE A 144 -8.15 2.22 4.96
CA ILE A 144 -8.31 3.66 5.18
C ILE A 144 -9.18 4.27 4.09
N ASP A 145 -10.15 5.09 4.53
CA ASP A 145 -10.95 5.91 3.66
C ASP A 145 -10.67 7.39 3.93
N VAL A 146 -10.79 8.20 2.90
CA VAL A 146 -10.79 9.66 3.02
C VAL A 146 -12.19 10.19 2.71
N SER A 147 -12.57 11.31 3.33
CA SER A 147 -13.79 12.00 2.96
C SER A 147 -13.71 12.40 1.48
N CYS A 148 -14.79 12.17 0.75
CA CYS A 148 -14.80 12.43 -0.69
C CYS A 148 -14.46 13.90 -0.98
N PHE A 149 -13.39 14.12 -1.70
CA PHE A 149 -12.90 15.46 -2.05
C PHE A 149 -13.79 16.16 -3.10
N LYS A 150 -14.64 15.43 -3.82
CA LYS A 150 -15.58 15.99 -4.80
C LYS A 150 -16.85 16.52 -4.15
N CYS A 151 -17.36 15.86 -3.12
CA CYS A 151 -18.63 16.24 -2.49
C CYS A 151 -18.51 16.67 -1.02
N GLY A 152 -17.29 16.72 -0.49
CA GLY A 152 -17.05 17.08 0.91
C GLY A 152 -17.64 16.10 1.92
N GLY A 153 -17.83 14.84 1.52
CA GLY A 153 -18.37 13.80 2.40
C GLY A 153 -19.90 13.65 2.34
N LYS A 154 -20.57 14.43 1.50
CA LYS A 154 -22.05 14.42 1.40
C LYS A 154 -22.61 13.20 0.65
N GLY A 155 -21.82 12.59 -0.22
CA GLY A 155 -22.23 11.55 -1.13
C GLY A 155 -22.45 12.08 -2.54
N CYS A 156 -21.82 11.44 -3.51
CA CYS A 156 -21.94 11.78 -4.94
C CYS A 156 -21.68 10.51 -5.77
N PRO A 157 -21.90 10.55 -7.11
CA PRO A 157 -21.65 9.38 -7.95
C PRO A 157 -20.21 8.86 -7.86
N PHE A 158 -19.20 9.73 -7.68
CA PHE A 158 -17.81 9.32 -7.52
C PHE A 158 -17.58 8.50 -6.25
N SER A 159 -18.18 8.87 -5.14
CA SER A 159 -18.12 8.14 -3.88
C SER A 159 -19.21 7.07 -3.75
N LYS A 160 -19.93 6.79 -4.84
CA LYS A 160 -21.06 5.83 -4.87
C LYS A 160 -22.13 6.13 -3.81
N GLY A 161 -22.34 7.40 -3.51
CA GLY A 161 -23.32 7.87 -2.53
C GLY A 161 -22.84 7.82 -1.07
N GLU A 162 -21.66 7.26 -0.79
CA GLU A 162 -21.19 7.02 0.59
C GLU A 162 -20.51 8.22 1.23
N GLY A 163 -19.95 9.13 0.40
CA GLY A 163 -19.17 10.28 0.87
C GLY A 163 -17.75 9.92 1.31
N TRP A 164 -17.32 8.68 1.14
CA TRP A 164 -15.99 8.17 1.47
C TRP A 164 -15.35 7.49 0.27
N VAL A 165 -14.04 7.59 0.16
CA VAL A 165 -13.25 6.96 -0.90
C VAL A 165 -12.09 6.21 -0.25
N GLU A 166 -11.95 4.95 -0.58
CA GLU A 166 -10.80 4.13 -0.15
C GLU A 166 -9.53 4.57 -0.87
N ILE A 167 -8.40 4.61 -0.17
CA ILE A 167 -7.10 5.00 -0.70
C ILE A 167 -6.02 3.96 -0.44
#